data_9a4da21af478e4afcce39a92eb3e9cfc
#
_entry.id   9a4da21af478e4afcce39a92eb3e9cfc
#
_cell.length_a   1.000
_cell.length_b   1.000
_cell.length_c   1.000
_cell.angle_alpha   90.00
_cell.angle_beta   90.00
_cell.angle_gamma   90.00
#
_symmetry.space_group_name_H-M   'P 1'
#
loop_
_entity.id
_entity.type
_entity.pdbx_description
1 polymer ?
#
loop_
_entity_poly.entity_id
_entity_poly.type
_entity_poly.pdbx_seq_one_letter_code
_entity_poly.pdbx_strand_id
1 'polypeptide(L)'
;MAVPVSQLLRQHSTNPVQYTGLTTNTDKKWAKEFHPITRLIGHTTLGADGETVYANFDAMAPPLADDDFRVAKHAFPPNERRWRLETEEDCGVWFHTEVSNIVLPAWNDRPAVLQTCQSKPASTTKSIKENVDMIYALADSHLQKRPLVIGEWKRNIIRSKAWLAGNIGTAGTQVNLSRELRGYAVKYSCPHVFCFDGQYLLLLQFRAATKEDLKRQDCEVDCWVIPRINTAEGCTLRYAFYRFLAQGFRRCQGLSGGRTPVNGFAPHSREWFSGIPIFQDEHGVLTYTHPQNTDEHAFYRELNVEDGSFYWCYNGDYLLDLNGALVRDTEPMWGFPEA
;
A
#
# COMPACT_ATOMS: atom_id res chain seq x y z
N MET A 1 -21.41 13.33 13.72
CA MET A 1 -20.23 13.77 14.51
C MET A 1 -19.00 13.07 13.98
N ALA A 2 -17.84 13.73 14.04
CA ALA A 2 -16.57 13.11 13.73
C ALA A 2 -16.22 12.08 14.81
N VAL A 3 -15.65 10.96 14.42
CA VAL A 3 -15.19 9.88 15.30
C VAL A 3 -13.77 9.46 14.92
N PRO A 4 -13.01 8.78 15.81
CA PRO A 4 -11.67 8.30 15.46
C PRO A 4 -11.69 7.40 14.22
N VAL A 5 -10.68 7.54 13.36
CA VAL A 5 -10.50 6.69 12.18
C VAL A 5 -10.47 5.21 12.58
N SER A 6 -9.81 4.87 13.70
CA SER A 6 -9.77 3.50 14.24
C SER A 6 -11.15 2.85 14.39
N GLN A 7 -12.15 3.64 14.79
CA GLN A 7 -13.52 3.15 14.91
C GLN A 7 -14.14 2.88 13.53
N LEU A 8 -13.95 3.81 12.58
CA LEU A 8 -14.53 3.67 11.24
C LEU A 8 -13.85 2.60 10.39
N LEU A 9 -12.57 2.34 10.62
CA LEU A 9 -11.84 1.27 9.93
C LEU A 9 -12.44 -0.11 10.22
N ARG A 10 -13.00 -0.32 11.40
CA ARG A 10 -13.63 -1.59 11.83
C ARG A 10 -15.07 -1.75 11.35
N GLN A 11 -15.65 -0.71 10.75
CA GLN A 11 -17.05 -0.71 10.31
C GLN A 11 -17.15 -0.96 8.81
N HIS A 12 -17.98 -1.90 8.42
CA HIS A 12 -18.39 -2.07 7.03
C HIS A 12 -19.28 -0.89 6.59
N SER A 13 -19.30 -0.63 5.27
CA SER A 13 -20.24 0.33 4.71
C SER A 13 -21.66 -0.20 4.87
N THR A 14 -22.54 0.63 5.44
CA THR A 14 -23.94 0.30 5.68
C THR A 14 -24.87 0.86 4.60
N ASN A 15 -24.38 1.73 3.74
CA ASN A 15 -25.17 2.32 2.66
C ASN A 15 -25.58 1.26 1.62
N PRO A 16 -26.89 1.08 1.36
CA PRO A 16 -27.37 0.08 0.41
C PRO A 16 -26.83 0.29 -0.98
N VAL A 17 -26.40 -0.79 -1.62
CA VAL A 17 -25.86 -0.77 -2.99
C VAL A 17 -26.71 -1.66 -3.89
N GLN A 18 -27.29 -1.09 -4.93
CA GLN A 18 -27.82 -1.82 -6.08
C GLN A 18 -26.65 -2.05 -7.05
N TYR A 19 -26.36 -3.29 -7.34
CA TYR A 19 -25.26 -3.67 -8.20
C TYR A 19 -25.80 -4.34 -9.46
N THR A 20 -25.40 -3.84 -10.64
CA THR A 20 -25.78 -4.44 -11.91
C THR A 20 -24.69 -5.40 -12.37
N GLY A 21 -25.02 -6.61 -12.79
CA GLY A 21 -24.07 -7.67 -13.14
C GLY A 21 -23.30 -7.46 -14.46
N LEU A 22 -23.24 -6.22 -14.99
CA LEU A 22 -22.47 -5.90 -16.19
C LEU A 22 -20.96 -5.98 -15.90
N THR A 23 -20.19 -6.53 -16.81
CA THR A 23 -18.74 -6.76 -16.67
C THR A 23 -17.95 -5.85 -17.60
N THR A 24 -16.82 -5.31 -17.13
CA THR A 24 -15.89 -4.56 -17.97
C THR A 24 -14.90 -5.48 -18.68
N ASN A 25 -14.38 -5.04 -19.82
CA ASN A 25 -13.33 -5.73 -20.56
C ASN A 25 -11.94 -5.21 -20.18
N THR A 26 -10.95 -6.11 -20.03
CA THR A 26 -9.54 -5.78 -19.75
C THR A 26 -8.59 -6.11 -20.91
N ASP A 27 -9.06 -6.34 -22.12
CA ASP A 27 -8.17 -6.68 -23.24
C ASP A 27 -7.49 -5.43 -23.81
N LYS A 28 -6.62 -4.81 -23.01
CA LYS A 28 -5.82 -3.62 -23.39
C LYS A 28 -4.61 -4.08 -24.21
N LYS A 29 -4.48 -3.60 -25.46
CA LYS A 29 -3.35 -3.96 -26.35
C LYS A 29 -1.99 -3.71 -25.72
N TRP A 30 -1.81 -2.57 -25.06
CA TRP A 30 -0.56 -2.19 -24.42
C TRP A 30 -0.18 -3.11 -23.24
N ALA A 31 -1.18 -3.68 -22.54
CA ALA A 31 -0.92 -4.57 -21.41
C ALA A 31 -0.32 -5.91 -21.84
N LYS A 32 -0.47 -6.30 -23.12
CA LYS A 32 0.10 -7.54 -23.66
C LYS A 32 1.63 -7.55 -23.69
N GLU A 33 2.27 -6.40 -23.56
CA GLU A 33 3.74 -6.26 -23.43
C GLU A 33 4.26 -6.76 -22.07
N PHE A 34 3.38 -6.89 -21.06
CA PHE A 34 3.77 -7.31 -19.73
C PHE A 34 3.44 -8.78 -19.48
N HIS A 35 4.31 -9.44 -18.72
CA HIS A 35 4.06 -10.80 -18.27
C HIS A 35 2.85 -10.85 -17.31
N PRO A 36 2.02 -11.90 -17.36
CA PRO A 36 1.00 -12.11 -16.36
C PRO A 36 1.64 -12.36 -14.98
N ILE A 37 0.88 -12.15 -13.93
CA ILE A 37 1.28 -12.54 -12.58
C ILE A 37 1.14 -14.07 -12.48
N THR A 38 2.24 -14.76 -12.17
CA THR A 38 2.29 -16.22 -12.08
C THR A 38 2.65 -16.72 -10.68
N ARG A 39 3.19 -15.85 -9.83
CA ARG A 39 3.57 -16.17 -8.46
C ARG A 39 2.79 -15.28 -7.50
N LEU A 40 1.65 -15.79 -7.02
CA LEU A 40 0.80 -15.13 -6.05
C LEU A 40 1.01 -15.73 -4.67
N ILE A 41 1.17 -14.88 -3.67
CA ILE A 41 1.19 -15.22 -2.25
C ILE A 41 -0.07 -14.67 -1.63
N GLY A 42 -1.03 -15.55 -1.35
CA GLY A 42 -2.33 -15.17 -0.78
C GLY A 42 -2.22 -14.89 0.72
N HIS A 43 -2.75 -13.75 1.15
CA HIS A 43 -2.82 -13.35 2.55
C HIS A 43 -4.26 -13.18 3.04
N THR A 44 -5.19 -13.75 2.32
CA THR A 44 -6.61 -13.74 2.65
C THR A 44 -7.09 -15.16 2.84
N THR A 45 -7.82 -15.42 3.91
CA THR A 45 -8.35 -16.74 4.24
C THR A 45 -9.86 -16.68 4.46
N LEU A 46 -10.54 -17.79 4.18
CA LEU A 46 -11.94 -17.97 4.51
C LEU A 46 -12.06 -18.53 5.92
N GLY A 47 -13.04 -18.04 6.66
CA GLY A 47 -13.43 -18.60 7.95
C GLY A 47 -14.03 -20.00 7.82
N ALA A 48 -14.24 -20.65 8.96
CA ALA A 48 -14.85 -21.99 9.03
C ALA A 48 -16.29 -22.03 8.51
N ASP A 49 -16.98 -20.89 8.50
CA ASP A 49 -18.32 -20.69 7.93
C ASP A 49 -18.31 -20.65 6.39
N GLY A 50 -17.13 -20.54 5.75
CA GLY A 50 -16.96 -20.39 4.31
C GLY A 50 -17.40 -19.05 3.73
N GLU A 51 -17.80 -18.09 4.58
CA GLU A 51 -18.33 -16.77 4.21
C GLU A 51 -17.45 -15.63 4.71
N THR A 52 -16.96 -15.73 5.94
CA THR A 52 -16.10 -14.69 6.55
C THR A 52 -14.74 -14.66 5.88
N VAL A 53 -14.32 -13.47 5.45
CA VAL A 53 -13.02 -13.25 4.83
C VAL A 53 -12.11 -12.49 5.79
N TYR A 54 -11.01 -13.12 6.17
CA TYR A 54 -9.95 -12.54 7.00
C TYR A 54 -8.74 -12.18 6.13
N ALA A 55 -8.02 -11.14 6.51
CA ALA A 55 -6.81 -10.70 5.82
C ALA A 55 -5.67 -10.50 6.83
N ASN A 56 -4.51 -11.05 6.51
CA ASN A 56 -3.28 -10.84 7.28
C ASN A 56 -2.39 -9.83 6.54
N PHE A 57 -2.13 -8.70 7.17
CA PHE A 57 -1.21 -7.67 6.69
C PHE A 57 0.10 -7.65 7.48
N ASP A 58 0.18 -8.34 8.62
CA ASP A 58 1.30 -8.21 9.56
C ASP A 58 2.55 -8.93 9.08
N ALA A 59 2.38 -9.99 8.27
CA ALA A 59 3.51 -10.73 7.70
C ALA A 59 4.46 -9.85 6.87
N MET A 60 3.93 -8.76 6.27
CA MET A 60 4.70 -7.88 5.38
C MET A 60 4.98 -6.50 6.00
N ALA A 61 4.07 -6.01 6.81
CA ALA A 61 4.19 -4.72 7.47
C ALA A 61 3.46 -4.77 8.82
N PRO A 62 4.11 -5.23 9.88
CA PRO A 62 3.50 -5.26 11.21
C PRO A 62 3.08 -3.85 11.64
N PRO A 63 2.08 -3.71 12.51
CA PRO A 63 1.72 -2.42 13.08
C PRO A 63 2.94 -1.77 13.75
N LEU A 64 3.09 -0.46 13.57
CA LEU A 64 4.10 0.35 14.25
C LEU A 64 3.39 1.37 15.17
N ALA A 65 4.10 1.91 16.14
CA ALA A 65 3.56 2.90 17.08
C ALA A 65 2.93 4.12 16.39
N ASP A 66 3.46 4.51 15.21
CA ASP A 66 2.92 5.60 14.41
C ASP A 66 1.53 5.29 13.80
N ASP A 67 1.15 4.02 13.66
CA ASP A 67 -0.20 3.65 13.23
C ASP A 67 -1.23 4.08 14.27
N ASP A 68 -0.97 3.89 15.56
CA ASP A 68 -1.89 4.31 16.63
C ASP A 68 -2.13 5.82 16.59
N PHE A 69 -1.07 6.60 16.36
CA PHE A 69 -1.18 8.05 16.20
C PHE A 69 -2.06 8.44 15.00
N ARG A 70 -1.88 7.77 13.85
CA ARG A 70 -2.68 8.06 12.64
C ARG A 70 -4.14 7.70 12.82
N VAL A 71 -4.44 6.52 13.37
CA VAL A 71 -5.82 6.06 13.51
C VAL A 71 -6.58 6.76 14.64
N ALA A 72 -5.90 7.49 15.52
CA ALA A 72 -6.51 8.37 16.51
C ALA A 72 -7.11 9.66 15.88
N LYS A 73 -6.71 10.03 14.67
CA LYS A 73 -7.28 11.17 13.93
C LYS A 73 -8.79 10.96 13.70
N HIS A 74 -9.51 12.07 13.51
CA HIS A 74 -10.97 12.05 13.36
C HIS A 74 -11.39 12.10 11.91
N ALA A 75 -12.41 11.35 11.58
CA ALA A 75 -13.09 11.37 10.29
C ALA A 75 -14.62 11.42 10.48
N PHE A 76 -15.31 11.82 9.43
CA PHE A 76 -16.78 11.78 9.40
C PHE A 76 -17.23 10.49 8.73
N PRO A 77 -18.22 9.77 9.29
CA PRO A 77 -18.85 8.66 8.60
C PRO A 77 -19.52 9.16 7.31
N PRO A 78 -19.65 8.32 6.28
CA PRO A 78 -20.37 8.67 5.06
C PRO A 78 -21.81 9.06 5.37
N ASN A 79 -22.35 10.03 4.63
CA ASN A 79 -23.76 10.37 4.72
C ASN A 79 -24.63 9.20 4.23
N GLU A 80 -25.79 9.00 4.86
CA GLU A 80 -26.76 8.01 4.44
C GLU A 80 -27.25 8.30 3.01
N ARG A 81 -27.16 7.29 2.16
CA ARG A 81 -27.60 7.34 0.77
C ARG A 81 -27.80 5.94 0.20
N ARG A 82 -28.43 5.87 -0.98
CA ARG A 82 -28.51 4.64 -1.77
C ARG A 82 -27.60 4.76 -2.97
N TRP A 83 -26.85 3.72 -3.24
CA TRP A 83 -25.94 3.63 -4.36
C TRP A 83 -26.46 2.73 -5.46
N ARG A 84 -26.12 3.07 -6.70
CA ARG A 84 -26.31 2.20 -7.85
C ARG A 84 -25.02 2.20 -8.66
N LEU A 85 -24.38 1.04 -8.79
CA LEU A 85 -23.11 0.89 -9.48
C LEU A 85 -23.35 0.32 -10.88
N GLU A 86 -23.33 1.20 -11.88
CA GLU A 86 -23.58 0.86 -13.29
C GLU A 86 -22.32 1.03 -14.16
N THR A 87 -21.39 1.90 -13.76
CA THR A 87 -20.18 2.23 -14.49
C THR A 87 -18.92 1.98 -13.65
N GLU A 88 -17.74 1.99 -14.27
CA GLU A 88 -16.46 2.00 -13.53
C GLU A 88 -16.33 3.25 -12.66
N GLU A 89 -16.82 4.37 -13.18
CA GLU A 89 -16.81 5.64 -12.45
C GLU A 89 -17.68 5.59 -11.20
N ASP A 90 -18.86 4.96 -11.25
CA ASP A 90 -19.70 4.76 -10.07
C ASP A 90 -18.97 3.95 -9.01
N CYS A 91 -18.21 2.92 -9.41
CA CYS A 91 -17.38 2.14 -8.49
C CYS A 91 -16.31 3.03 -7.84
N GLY A 92 -15.69 3.92 -8.61
CA GLY A 92 -14.71 4.89 -8.13
C GLY A 92 -15.33 5.89 -7.15
N VAL A 93 -16.44 6.51 -7.49
CA VAL A 93 -17.14 7.49 -6.63
C VAL A 93 -17.62 6.83 -5.33
N TRP A 94 -18.14 5.60 -5.41
CA TRP A 94 -18.50 4.81 -4.24
C TRP A 94 -17.28 4.59 -3.33
N PHE A 95 -16.17 4.12 -3.90
CA PHE A 95 -14.95 3.83 -3.14
C PHE A 95 -14.39 5.09 -2.47
N HIS A 96 -14.41 6.23 -3.17
CA HIS A 96 -14.00 7.50 -2.59
C HIS A 96 -14.84 7.88 -1.39
N THR A 97 -16.17 7.78 -1.52
CA THR A 97 -17.09 8.19 -0.48
C THR A 97 -17.08 7.26 0.72
N GLU A 98 -17.11 5.95 0.47
CA GLU A 98 -17.31 4.94 1.51
C GLU A 98 -16.01 4.43 2.13
N VAL A 99 -14.87 4.61 1.44
CA VAL A 99 -13.57 4.08 1.87
C VAL A 99 -12.52 5.19 1.98
N SER A 100 -12.15 5.85 0.88
CA SER A 100 -11.01 6.78 0.87
C SER A 100 -11.19 7.96 1.82
N ASN A 101 -12.37 8.60 1.82
CA ASN A 101 -12.68 9.74 2.69
C ASN A 101 -12.67 9.40 4.18
N ILE A 102 -12.78 8.12 4.51
CA ILE A 102 -12.66 7.62 5.89
C ILE A 102 -11.21 7.37 6.26
N VAL A 103 -10.42 6.87 5.31
CA VAL A 103 -9.03 6.44 5.55
C VAL A 103 -8.05 7.61 5.49
N LEU A 104 -8.22 8.52 4.52
CA LEU A 104 -7.27 9.62 4.29
C LEU A 104 -7.08 10.58 5.47
N PRO A 105 -8.09 10.87 6.32
CA PRO A 105 -7.87 11.69 7.52
C PRO A 105 -6.76 11.20 8.45
N ALA A 106 -6.41 9.90 8.41
CA ALA A 106 -5.24 9.37 9.11
C ALA A 106 -3.91 10.04 8.70
N TRP A 107 -3.87 10.67 7.52
CA TRP A 107 -2.70 11.39 6.99
C TRP A 107 -2.97 12.89 6.73
N ASN A 108 -3.97 13.51 7.37
CA ASN A 108 -4.29 14.91 7.12
C ASN A 108 -3.25 15.89 7.65
N ASP A 109 -2.58 15.54 8.75
CA ASP A 109 -1.68 16.48 9.38
C ASP A 109 -0.30 16.48 8.75
N ARG A 110 0.39 15.34 8.74
CA ARG A 110 1.75 15.25 8.17
C ARG A 110 2.23 13.80 8.10
N PRO A 111 2.75 13.38 6.96
CA PRO A 111 2.68 14.05 5.65
C PRO A 111 1.30 13.84 5.04
N ALA A 112 0.84 14.85 4.31
CA ALA A 112 -0.43 14.74 3.60
C ALA A 112 -0.33 13.74 2.44
N VAL A 113 -1.32 12.84 2.37
CA VAL A 113 -1.49 11.97 1.21
C VAL A 113 -2.39 12.66 0.20
N LEU A 114 -1.84 12.91 -0.98
CA LEU A 114 -2.55 13.50 -2.08
C LEU A 114 -3.28 12.41 -2.88
N GLN A 115 -4.56 12.63 -3.14
CA GLN A 115 -5.37 11.82 -4.03
C GLN A 115 -5.50 12.49 -5.39
N THR A 116 -5.23 11.77 -6.48
CA THR A 116 -5.34 12.29 -7.84
C THR A 116 -6.05 11.28 -8.73
N CYS A 117 -7.13 11.72 -9.41
CA CYS A 117 -7.90 10.92 -10.37
C CYS A 117 -7.33 11.08 -11.78
N GLN A 118 -7.47 10.05 -12.63
CA GLN A 118 -7.08 10.03 -14.04
C GLN A 118 -5.66 10.59 -14.27
N SER A 119 -4.74 10.18 -13.43
CA SER A 119 -3.40 10.75 -13.40
C SER A 119 -2.47 10.05 -14.38
N LYS A 120 -1.58 10.83 -14.98
CA LYS A 120 -0.43 10.32 -15.73
C LYS A 120 0.75 10.11 -14.79
N PRO A 121 1.67 9.16 -15.10
CA PRO A 121 2.90 9.01 -14.35
C PRO A 121 3.67 10.32 -14.33
N ALA A 122 4.31 10.61 -13.21
CA ALA A 122 5.27 11.70 -13.09
C ALA A 122 6.56 11.33 -13.83
N SER A 123 6.49 11.08 -15.12
CA SER A 123 7.68 10.77 -15.90
C SER A 123 7.92 11.85 -16.92
N THR A 124 9.18 12.18 -17.08
CA THR A 124 9.73 12.96 -18.19
C THR A 124 9.55 12.26 -19.54
N THR A 125 9.11 11.01 -19.56
CA THR A 125 8.88 10.26 -20.79
C THR A 125 7.50 10.59 -21.36
N LYS A 126 7.50 11.39 -22.42
CA LYS A 126 6.34 11.70 -23.27
C LYS A 126 5.63 10.45 -23.86
N SER A 127 6.15 9.25 -23.61
CA SER A 127 5.71 8.00 -24.21
C SER A 127 4.59 7.29 -23.48
N ILE A 128 4.27 7.67 -22.24
CA ILE A 128 3.22 6.99 -21.45
C ILE A 128 1.89 7.67 -21.74
N LYS A 129 1.02 6.97 -22.47
CA LYS A 129 -0.31 7.45 -22.85
C LYS A 129 -1.40 7.03 -21.89
N GLU A 130 -1.17 5.95 -21.16
CA GLU A 130 -2.15 5.32 -20.29
C GLU A 130 -2.21 6.02 -18.95
N ASN A 131 -3.42 6.38 -18.55
CA ASN A 131 -3.71 6.91 -17.23
C ASN A 131 -4.14 5.75 -16.31
N VAL A 132 -3.72 5.81 -15.06
CA VAL A 132 -4.35 5.04 -13.99
C VAL A 132 -5.50 5.86 -13.41
N ASP A 133 -6.56 5.19 -12.99
CA ASP A 133 -7.76 5.88 -12.50
C ASP A 133 -7.49 6.64 -11.20
N MET A 134 -6.59 6.13 -10.35
CA MET A 134 -6.33 6.70 -9.04
C MET A 134 -4.85 6.59 -8.65
N ILE A 135 -4.33 7.66 -8.06
CA ILE A 135 -3.04 7.69 -7.36
C ILE A 135 -3.23 8.28 -5.97
N TYR A 136 -2.68 7.59 -4.98
CA TYR A 136 -2.41 8.13 -3.65
C TYR A 136 -0.91 8.34 -3.54
N ALA A 137 -0.47 9.56 -3.28
CA ALA A 137 0.94 9.94 -3.33
C ALA A 137 1.30 10.91 -2.21
N LEU A 138 2.57 10.89 -1.82
CA LEU A 138 3.17 11.99 -1.06
C LEU A 138 3.61 13.09 -2.04
N ALA A 139 3.42 14.34 -1.63
CA ALA A 139 4.09 15.47 -2.27
C ALA A 139 5.49 15.62 -1.65
N ASP A 140 6.52 15.73 -2.46
CA ASP A 140 7.83 16.15 -1.99
C ASP A 140 7.98 17.67 -2.06
N SER A 141 9.10 18.20 -1.55
CA SER A 141 9.40 19.63 -1.56
C SER A 141 9.49 20.24 -2.97
N HIS A 142 9.63 19.41 -3.99
CA HIS A 142 9.67 19.82 -5.40
C HIS A 142 8.33 19.60 -6.12
N LEU A 143 7.24 19.36 -5.38
CA LEU A 143 5.91 19.05 -5.90
C LEU A 143 5.88 17.76 -6.75
N GLN A 144 6.91 16.92 -6.68
CA GLN A 144 6.90 15.62 -7.31
C GLN A 144 6.01 14.68 -6.50
N LYS A 145 5.19 13.93 -7.23
CA LYS A 145 4.31 12.92 -6.61
C LYS A 145 5.09 11.62 -6.44
N ARG A 146 5.27 11.18 -5.21
CA ARG A 146 5.78 9.83 -4.92
C ARG A 146 4.61 8.89 -4.67
N PRO A 147 4.28 7.98 -5.61
CA PRO A 147 3.13 7.12 -5.46
C PRO A 147 3.32 6.14 -4.30
N LEU A 148 2.35 6.15 -3.39
CA LEU A 148 2.21 5.16 -2.32
C LEU A 148 1.49 3.93 -2.87
N VAL A 149 0.34 4.20 -3.48
CA VAL A 149 -0.57 3.21 -4.03
C VAL A 149 -1.21 3.76 -5.29
N ILE A 150 -1.38 2.94 -6.30
CA ILE A 150 -2.13 3.26 -7.51
C ILE A 150 -3.32 2.32 -7.66
N GLY A 151 -4.38 2.78 -8.31
CA GLY A 151 -5.64 2.04 -8.40
C GLY A 151 -6.33 2.13 -9.74
N GLU A 152 -7.05 1.06 -10.06
CA GLU A 152 -7.87 0.91 -11.26
C GLU A 152 -9.30 0.53 -10.87
N TRP A 153 -10.27 1.16 -11.52
CA TRP A 153 -11.68 0.83 -11.37
C TRP A 153 -12.11 -0.11 -12.47
N LYS A 154 -12.85 -1.13 -12.10
CA LYS A 154 -13.45 -2.09 -13.03
C LYS A 154 -14.87 -2.40 -12.58
N ARG A 155 -15.55 -3.23 -13.35
CA ARG A 155 -16.86 -3.75 -12.96
C ARG A 155 -16.90 -5.25 -13.07
N ASN A 156 -17.26 -5.89 -11.95
CA ASN A 156 -17.59 -7.33 -11.88
C ASN A 156 -16.59 -8.22 -12.63
N ILE A 157 -15.29 -7.94 -12.46
CA ILE A 157 -14.24 -8.61 -13.21
C ILE A 157 -13.43 -9.56 -12.34
N ILE A 158 -13.28 -9.26 -11.04
CA ILE A 158 -12.42 -10.01 -10.13
C ILE A 158 -13.07 -11.35 -9.81
N ARG A 159 -12.44 -12.46 -10.22
CA ARG A 159 -12.82 -13.81 -9.82
C ARG A 159 -12.14 -14.15 -8.50
N SER A 160 -12.74 -13.78 -7.39
CA SER A 160 -12.15 -13.90 -6.04
C SER A 160 -11.53 -15.26 -5.77
N LYS A 161 -12.22 -16.35 -6.08
CA LYS A 161 -11.72 -17.72 -5.87
C LYS A 161 -10.40 -18.02 -6.60
N ALA A 162 -10.20 -17.46 -7.79
CA ALA A 162 -8.96 -17.66 -8.54
C ALA A 162 -7.77 -16.93 -7.88
N TRP A 163 -8.00 -15.70 -7.44
CA TRP A 163 -6.98 -14.90 -6.75
C TRP A 163 -6.67 -15.44 -5.35
N LEU A 164 -7.70 -15.83 -4.58
CA LEU A 164 -7.52 -16.46 -3.28
C LEU A 164 -6.73 -17.77 -3.35
N ALA A 165 -6.96 -18.57 -4.38
CA ALA A 165 -6.24 -19.83 -4.61
C ALA A 165 -4.83 -19.63 -5.18
N GLY A 166 -4.41 -18.39 -5.46
CA GLY A 166 -3.13 -18.10 -6.12
C GLY A 166 -3.05 -18.62 -7.56
N ASN A 167 -4.20 -18.95 -8.17
CA ASN A 167 -4.26 -19.55 -9.50
C ASN A 167 -5.26 -18.82 -10.40
N ILE A 168 -4.77 -17.83 -11.11
CA ILE A 168 -5.57 -17.04 -12.07
C ILE A 168 -5.64 -17.64 -13.48
N GLY A 169 -5.04 -18.84 -13.67
CA GLY A 169 -4.97 -19.54 -14.95
C GLY A 169 -3.86 -19.05 -15.88
N THR A 170 -3.86 -19.56 -17.12
CA THR A 170 -2.86 -19.23 -18.14
C THR A 170 -3.39 -18.31 -19.23
N ALA A 171 -4.71 -18.13 -19.33
CA ALA A 171 -5.38 -17.29 -20.31
C ALA A 171 -6.69 -16.73 -19.76
N GLY A 172 -7.28 -15.78 -20.48
CA GLY A 172 -8.58 -15.20 -20.17
C GLY A 172 -8.51 -13.91 -19.33
N THR A 173 -9.67 -13.53 -18.81
CA THR A 173 -9.89 -12.21 -18.20
C THR A 173 -8.97 -11.92 -17.01
N GLN A 174 -8.72 -12.91 -16.11
CA GLN A 174 -7.87 -12.68 -14.93
C GLN A 174 -6.40 -12.50 -15.33
N VAL A 175 -5.94 -13.23 -16.34
CA VAL A 175 -4.59 -13.08 -16.90
C VAL A 175 -4.43 -11.70 -17.53
N ASN A 176 -5.42 -11.23 -18.29
CA ASN A 176 -5.39 -9.89 -18.88
C ASN A 176 -5.39 -8.80 -17.79
N LEU A 177 -6.24 -8.95 -16.76
CA LEU A 177 -6.24 -8.04 -15.61
C LEU A 177 -4.88 -8.01 -14.93
N SER A 178 -4.26 -9.17 -14.68
CA SER A 178 -2.94 -9.25 -14.06
C SER A 178 -1.84 -8.55 -14.85
N ARG A 179 -1.88 -8.64 -16.18
CA ARG A 179 -0.97 -7.93 -17.09
C ARG A 179 -1.18 -6.41 -17.02
N GLU A 180 -2.44 -5.97 -17.03
CA GLU A 180 -2.81 -4.56 -16.91
C GLU A 180 -2.29 -3.96 -15.60
N LEU A 181 -2.54 -4.62 -14.46
CA LEU A 181 -2.10 -4.17 -13.14
C LEU A 181 -0.56 -4.15 -13.01
N ARG A 182 0.14 -5.19 -13.51
CA ARG A 182 1.61 -5.18 -13.59
C ARG A 182 2.11 -4.05 -14.48
N GLY A 183 1.48 -3.83 -15.62
CA GLY A 183 1.82 -2.75 -16.53
C GLY A 183 1.74 -1.38 -15.85
N TYR A 184 0.71 -1.13 -15.07
CA TYR A 184 0.61 0.08 -14.26
C TYR A 184 1.72 0.16 -13.20
N ALA A 185 1.99 -0.94 -12.47
CA ALA A 185 3.08 -0.97 -11.50
C ALA A 185 4.42 -0.53 -12.12
N VAL A 186 4.73 -1.05 -13.32
CA VAL A 186 5.96 -0.69 -14.07
C VAL A 186 5.94 0.75 -14.51
N LYS A 187 4.85 1.22 -15.14
CA LYS A 187 4.76 2.57 -15.74
C LYS A 187 4.80 3.66 -14.66
N TYR A 188 4.20 3.41 -13.51
CA TYR A 188 4.15 4.37 -12.40
C TYR A 188 5.28 4.16 -11.38
N SER A 189 6.13 3.15 -11.56
CA SER A 189 7.17 2.78 -10.60
C SER A 189 6.61 2.63 -9.18
N CYS A 190 5.49 1.92 -9.07
CA CYS A 190 4.78 1.71 -7.81
C CYS A 190 4.49 0.23 -7.63
N PRO A 191 5.03 -0.43 -6.58
CA PRO A 191 4.79 -1.85 -6.35
C PRO A 191 3.42 -2.14 -5.73
N HIS A 192 2.71 -1.12 -5.24
CA HIS A 192 1.42 -1.26 -4.58
C HIS A 192 0.31 -0.86 -5.54
N VAL A 193 -0.43 -1.85 -6.02
CA VAL A 193 -1.51 -1.66 -7.00
C VAL A 193 -2.79 -2.27 -6.48
N PHE A 194 -3.91 -1.56 -6.58
CA PHE A 194 -5.21 -2.15 -6.28
C PHE A 194 -6.15 -2.11 -7.49
N CYS A 195 -7.13 -2.97 -7.46
CA CYS A 195 -8.29 -2.93 -8.35
C CYS A 195 -9.56 -3.09 -7.51
N PHE A 196 -10.53 -2.22 -7.71
CA PHE A 196 -11.86 -2.37 -7.12
C PHE A 196 -12.90 -2.48 -8.22
N ASP A 197 -13.74 -3.52 -8.17
CA ASP A 197 -14.71 -3.82 -9.23
C ASP A 197 -16.17 -3.68 -8.80
N GLY A 198 -16.41 -3.04 -7.67
CA GLY A 198 -17.73 -2.87 -7.07
C GLY A 198 -18.15 -4.03 -6.16
N GLN A 199 -17.50 -5.19 -6.26
CA GLN A 199 -17.74 -6.34 -5.38
C GLN A 199 -16.53 -6.69 -4.53
N TYR A 200 -15.34 -6.63 -5.11
CA TYR A 200 -14.08 -7.02 -4.47
C TYR A 200 -13.04 -5.93 -4.59
N LEU A 201 -12.25 -5.77 -3.55
CA LEU A 201 -11.01 -5.03 -3.53
C LEU A 201 -9.86 -6.04 -3.64
N LEU A 202 -9.15 -6.00 -4.74
CA LEU A 202 -7.93 -6.75 -4.98
C LEU A 202 -6.74 -5.83 -4.68
N LEU A 203 -5.88 -6.22 -3.74
CA LEU A 203 -4.66 -5.51 -3.38
C LEU A 203 -3.47 -6.38 -3.79
N LEU A 204 -2.51 -5.78 -4.48
CA LEU A 204 -1.31 -6.44 -5.01
C LEU A 204 -0.07 -5.67 -4.59
N GLN A 205 0.87 -6.34 -3.92
CA GLN A 205 2.19 -5.82 -3.63
C GLN A 205 3.24 -6.66 -4.35
N PHE A 206 3.92 -6.06 -5.31
CA PHE A 206 5.00 -6.70 -6.05
C PHE A 206 6.27 -6.70 -5.22
N ARG A 207 6.81 -7.88 -4.87
CA ARG A 207 8.06 -8.06 -4.11
C ARG A 207 9.28 -7.78 -4.98
N ALA A 208 9.32 -6.62 -5.59
CA ALA A 208 10.40 -6.20 -6.47
C ALA A 208 11.55 -5.61 -5.64
N ALA A 209 12.71 -6.25 -5.64
CA ALA A 209 13.89 -5.76 -4.95
C ALA A 209 14.43 -4.48 -5.60
N THR A 210 14.25 -4.35 -6.92
CA THR A 210 14.53 -3.15 -7.71
C THR A 210 13.32 -2.79 -8.56
N LYS A 211 13.30 -1.57 -9.11
CA LYS A 211 12.24 -1.12 -10.01
C LYS A 211 12.13 -1.99 -11.27
N GLU A 212 13.25 -2.48 -11.76
CA GLU A 212 13.37 -3.32 -12.95
C GLU A 212 12.74 -4.69 -12.76
N ASP A 213 12.76 -5.21 -11.53
CA ASP A 213 12.20 -6.54 -11.19
C ASP A 213 10.68 -6.60 -11.35
N LEU A 214 9.97 -5.46 -11.36
CA LEU A 214 8.54 -5.41 -11.67
C LEU A 214 8.19 -6.05 -13.02
N LYS A 215 9.14 -6.03 -13.98
CA LYS A 215 8.95 -6.60 -15.32
C LYS A 215 9.16 -8.12 -15.35
N ARG A 216 9.80 -8.68 -14.35
CA ARG A 216 10.15 -10.10 -14.33
C ARG A 216 8.92 -10.96 -14.19
N GLN A 217 8.87 -12.04 -14.95
CA GLN A 217 7.76 -13.00 -14.89
C GLN A 217 7.67 -13.68 -13.53
N ASP A 218 8.83 -13.94 -12.89
CA ASP A 218 8.97 -14.63 -11.62
C ASP A 218 8.89 -13.70 -10.40
N CYS A 219 8.65 -12.38 -10.58
CA CYS A 219 8.40 -11.46 -9.48
C CYS A 219 7.18 -11.94 -8.68
N GLU A 220 7.40 -12.25 -7.40
CA GLU A 220 6.35 -12.64 -6.47
C GLU A 220 5.44 -11.47 -6.15
N VAL A 221 4.16 -11.76 -5.92
CA VAL A 221 3.14 -10.74 -5.64
C VAL A 221 2.29 -11.17 -4.47
N ASP A 222 2.34 -10.39 -3.40
CA ASP A 222 1.41 -10.53 -2.29
C ASP A 222 0.02 -10.10 -2.74
N CYS A 223 -0.98 -10.88 -2.33
CA CYS A 223 -2.35 -10.74 -2.81
C CYS A 223 -3.35 -10.79 -1.65
N TRP A 224 -4.22 -9.78 -1.59
CA TRP A 224 -5.40 -9.75 -0.71
C TRP A 224 -6.64 -9.53 -1.54
N VAL A 225 -7.70 -10.28 -1.24
CA VAL A 225 -9.00 -10.16 -1.92
C VAL A 225 -10.09 -9.95 -0.86
N ILE A 226 -10.59 -8.73 -0.77
CA ILE A 226 -11.54 -8.34 0.27
C ILE A 226 -12.91 -8.08 -0.37
N PRO A 227 -13.97 -8.79 0.02
CA PRO A 227 -15.30 -8.55 -0.51
C PRO A 227 -15.89 -7.25 0.05
N ARG A 228 -16.68 -6.54 -0.75
CA ARG A 228 -17.44 -5.37 -0.30
C ARG A 228 -18.45 -5.75 0.78
N ILE A 229 -19.05 -6.92 0.66
CA ILE A 229 -19.95 -7.49 1.67
C ILE A 229 -19.19 -8.60 2.37
N ASN A 230 -18.95 -8.43 3.66
CA ASN A 230 -18.31 -9.40 4.52
C ASN A 230 -19.10 -9.49 5.83
N THR A 231 -18.87 -10.53 6.63
CA THR A 231 -19.45 -10.62 7.96
C THR A 231 -18.88 -9.55 8.89
N ALA A 232 -19.54 -9.31 10.01
CA ALA A 232 -19.11 -8.29 10.97
C ALA A 232 -17.70 -8.54 11.54
N GLU A 233 -17.27 -9.80 11.57
CA GLU A 233 -15.95 -10.22 12.08
C GLU A 233 -14.86 -10.19 10.99
N GLY A 234 -15.26 -10.13 9.74
CA GLY A 234 -14.35 -10.16 8.60
C GLY A 234 -13.62 -8.83 8.36
N CYS A 235 -12.58 -8.89 7.54
CA CYS A 235 -11.82 -7.72 7.15
C CYS A 235 -12.69 -6.71 6.41
N THR A 236 -12.66 -5.43 6.82
CA THR A 236 -13.36 -4.36 6.13
C THR A 236 -12.53 -3.81 4.97
N LEU A 237 -13.18 -3.24 3.94
CA LEU A 237 -12.48 -2.54 2.86
C LEU A 237 -11.67 -1.34 3.38
N ARG A 238 -12.18 -0.64 4.39
CA ARG A 238 -11.52 0.53 5.01
C ARG A 238 -10.23 0.12 5.70
N TYR A 239 -10.26 -0.95 6.50
CA TYR A 239 -9.08 -1.46 7.18
C TYR A 239 -8.03 -1.98 6.17
N ALA A 240 -8.47 -2.78 5.20
CA ALA A 240 -7.59 -3.30 4.16
C ALA A 240 -6.90 -2.16 3.39
N PHE A 241 -7.64 -1.14 2.99
CA PHE A 241 -7.10 0.00 2.26
C PHE A 241 -6.17 0.86 3.13
N TYR A 242 -6.50 1.07 4.41
CA TYR A 242 -5.61 1.73 5.37
C TYR A 242 -4.26 1.00 5.47
N ARG A 243 -4.28 -0.31 5.70
CA ARG A 243 -3.06 -1.12 5.81
C ARG A 243 -2.23 -1.07 4.54
N PHE A 244 -2.88 -1.09 3.38
CA PHE A 244 -2.19 -1.03 2.09
C PHE A 244 -1.56 0.35 1.84
N LEU A 245 -2.23 1.43 2.20
CA LEU A 245 -1.64 2.78 2.18
C LEU A 245 -0.48 2.90 3.15
N ALA A 246 -0.60 2.35 4.36
CA ALA A 246 0.47 2.36 5.36
C ALA A 246 1.74 1.64 4.85
N GLN A 247 1.59 0.53 4.12
CA GLN A 247 2.71 -0.17 3.49
C GLN A 247 3.42 0.72 2.46
N GLY A 248 2.65 1.33 1.55
CA GLY A 248 3.19 2.25 0.55
C GLY A 248 3.89 3.46 1.19
N PHE A 249 3.32 3.97 2.27
CA PHE A 249 3.89 5.05 3.05
C PHE A 249 5.23 4.67 3.67
N ARG A 250 5.31 3.53 4.38
CA ARG A 250 6.55 3.01 4.98
C ARG A 250 7.64 2.77 3.95
N ARG A 251 7.26 2.24 2.79
CA ARG A 251 8.17 2.12 1.66
C ARG A 251 8.81 3.46 1.30
N CYS A 252 8.01 4.49 1.11
CA CYS A 252 8.52 5.81 0.74
C CYS A 252 9.41 6.42 1.83
N GLN A 253 9.02 6.26 3.10
CA GLN A 253 9.85 6.68 4.24
C GLN A 253 11.20 5.96 4.23
N GLY A 254 11.19 4.63 4.16
CA GLY A 254 12.40 3.83 4.16
C GLY A 254 13.34 4.20 3.02
N LEU A 255 12.83 4.33 1.79
CA LEU A 255 13.64 4.71 0.64
C LEU A 255 14.24 6.12 0.76
N SER A 256 13.65 6.99 1.57
CA SER A 256 14.22 8.33 1.86
C SER A 256 15.35 8.31 2.88
N GLY A 257 15.46 7.24 3.70
CA GLY A 257 16.48 7.12 4.75
C GLY A 257 17.92 6.92 4.24
N GLY A 258 18.08 6.60 2.97
CA GLY A 258 19.41 6.44 2.39
C GLY A 258 20.26 5.37 3.10
N ARG A 259 21.56 5.68 3.31
CA ARG A 259 22.54 4.80 3.95
C ARG A 259 23.05 5.37 5.27
N THR A 260 22.21 6.01 6.04
CA THR A 260 22.59 6.56 7.35
C THR A 260 23.15 5.44 8.24
N PRO A 261 24.41 5.55 8.72
CA PRO A 261 24.99 4.52 9.60
C PRO A 261 24.26 4.47 10.95
N VAL A 262 24.05 3.26 11.43
CA VAL A 262 23.51 3.00 12.77
C VAL A 262 24.60 2.30 13.55
N ASN A 263 25.09 2.91 14.61
CA ASN A 263 26.19 2.41 15.43
C ASN A 263 27.38 1.88 14.60
N GLY A 264 27.81 2.65 13.58
CA GLY A 264 28.92 2.30 12.70
C GLY A 264 28.56 1.38 11.52
N PHE A 265 27.33 0.85 11.46
CA PHE A 265 26.89 -0.05 10.40
C PHE A 265 25.91 0.68 9.47
N ALA A 266 26.33 0.96 8.25
CA ALA A 266 25.47 1.50 7.22
C ALA A 266 24.67 0.38 6.53
N PRO A 267 23.38 0.58 6.19
CA PRO A 267 22.68 -0.34 5.33
C PRO A 267 23.42 -0.51 3.99
N HIS A 268 23.58 -1.73 3.54
CA HIS A 268 24.10 -2.02 2.20
C HIS A 268 23.19 -1.43 1.12
N SER A 269 21.89 -1.65 1.28
CA SER A 269 20.83 -1.16 0.40
C SER A 269 19.50 -1.08 1.15
N ARG A 270 18.46 -0.65 0.45
CA ARG A 270 17.09 -0.76 0.94
C ARG A 270 16.25 -1.52 -0.06
N GLU A 271 15.40 -2.38 0.45
CA GLU A 271 14.47 -3.13 -0.37
C GLU A 271 13.46 -2.17 -1.02
N TRP A 272 13.36 -2.22 -2.33
CA TRP A 272 12.60 -1.21 -3.05
C TRP A 272 11.08 -1.25 -2.79
N PHE A 273 10.50 -2.44 -2.59
CA PHE A 273 9.05 -2.58 -2.40
C PHE A 273 8.58 -2.34 -0.95
N SER A 274 9.47 -2.41 0.03
CA SER A 274 9.15 -2.21 1.46
C SER A 274 9.85 -1.01 2.09
N GLY A 275 11.02 -0.61 1.55
CA GLY A 275 11.88 0.41 2.12
C GLY A 275 12.72 -0.08 3.32
N ILE A 276 12.65 -1.36 3.66
CA ILE A 276 13.38 -1.96 4.79
C ILE A 276 14.88 -1.91 4.50
N PRO A 277 15.73 -1.50 5.47
CA PRO A 277 17.17 -1.53 5.30
C PRO A 277 17.67 -2.98 5.21
N ILE A 278 18.63 -3.20 4.32
CA ILE A 278 19.32 -4.47 4.15
C ILE A 278 20.77 -4.23 4.55
N PHE A 279 21.25 -4.99 5.51
CA PHE A 279 22.65 -4.97 5.96
C PHE A 279 23.43 -6.10 5.29
N GLN A 280 24.73 -5.97 5.29
CA GLN A 280 25.65 -7.01 4.85
C GLN A 280 26.55 -7.38 6.03
N ASP A 281 26.63 -8.65 6.35
CA ASP A 281 27.51 -9.15 7.39
C ASP A 281 28.98 -9.21 6.91
N GLU A 282 29.88 -9.61 7.80
CA GLU A 282 31.31 -9.77 7.52
C GLU A 282 31.63 -10.86 6.47
N HIS A 283 30.68 -11.76 6.20
CA HIS A 283 30.78 -12.81 5.20
C HIS A 283 30.12 -12.43 3.87
N GLY A 284 29.59 -11.21 3.76
CA GLY A 284 28.89 -10.72 2.57
C GLY A 284 27.43 -11.18 2.47
N VAL A 285 26.87 -11.81 3.51
CA VAL A 285 25.48 -12.28 3.52
C VAL A 285 24.56 -11.10 3.81
N LEU A 286 23.49 -10.97 3.03
CA LEU A 286 22.48 -9.92 3.20
C LEU A 286 21.46 -10.32 4.26
N THR A 287 21.17 -9.41 5.18
CA THR A 287 20.20 -9.60 6.26
C THR A 287 19.34 -8.35 6.47
N TYR A 288 18.10 -8.53 6.92
CA TYR A 288 17.23 -7.44 7.35
C TYR A 288 17.45 -7.03 8.81
N THR A 289 18.23 -7.80 9.53
CA THR A 289 18.53 -7.55 10.95
C THR A 289 19.79 -6.70 11.05
N HIS A 290 19.77 -5.70 11.95
CA HIS A 290 20.98 -4.94 12.24
C HIS A 290 22.08 -5.91 12.71
N PRO A 291 23.34 -5.79 12.25
CA PRO A 291 24.38 -6.76 12.54
C PRO A 291 24.67 -6.98 14.02
N GLN A 292 24.32 -6.02 14.87
CA GLN A 292 24.52 -6.10 16.31
C GLN A 292 23.27 -6.49 17.09
N ASN A 293 22.16 -6.80 16.42
CA ASN A 293 20.97 -7.28 17.13
C ASN A 293 21.22 -8.68 17.70
N THR A 294 20.87 -8.84 18.97
CA THR A 294 20.89 -10.10 19.72
C THR A 294 19.58 -10.23 20.49
N ASP A 295 19.41 -11.29 21.26
CA ASP A 295 18.23 -11.46 22.12
C ASP A 295 18.15 -10.38 23.23
N GLU A 296 19.30 -9.79 23.60
CA GLU A 296 19.40 -8.75 24.65
C GLU A 296 19.49 -7.33 24.10
N HIS A 297 19.83 -7.17 22.82
CA HIS A 297 20.10 -5.87 22.20
C HIS A 297 19.30 -5.72 20.91
N ALA A 298 18.47 -4.69 20.85
CA ALA A 298 17.63 -4.43 19.67
C ALA A 298 17.82 -2.99 19.18
N PHE A 299 18.23 -2.86 17.92
CA PHE A 299 18.16 -1.61 17.18
C PHE A 299 16.87 -1.60 16.36
N TYR A 300 16.05 -0.58 16.55
CA TYR A 300 14.79 -0.39 15.83
C TYR A 300 14.57 1.09 15.48
N ARG A 301 13.57 1.36 14.67
CA ARG A 301 13.20 2.72 14.25
C ARG A 301 11.94 3.15 14.96
N GLU A 302 11.93 4.36 15.43
CA GLU A 302 10.76 5.00 16.05
C GLU A 302 10.45 6.32 15.35
N LEU A 303 9.15 6.61 15.17
CA LEU A 303 8.69 7.86 14.63
C LEU A 303 8.68 8.91 15.75
N ASN A 304 9.44 9.99 15.57
CA ASN A 304 9.25 11.19 16.38
C ASN A 304 8.07 11.97 15.79
N VAL A 305 7.01 12.09 16.58
CA VAL A 305 5.77 12.76 16.16
C VAL A 305 5.90 14.28 16.07
N GLU A 306 6.90 14.88 16.71
CA GLU A 306 7.11 16.32 16.70
C GLU A 306 7.65 16.80 15.35
N ASP A 307 8.63 16.10 14.79
CA ASP A 307 9.26 16.45 13.51
C ASP A 307 8.92 15.50 12.36
N GLY A 308 8.18 14.43 12.63
CA GLY A 308 7.76 13.44 11.63
C GLY A 308 8.89 12.62 11.02
N SER A 309 10.06 12.59 11.66
CA SER A 309 11.21 11.81 11.23
C SER A 309 11.29 10.49 11.98
N PHE A 310 11.88 9.47 11.32
CA PHE A 310 12.27 8.25 11.99
C PHE A 310 13.68 8.41 12.57
N TYR A 311 13.80 8.00 13.82
CA TYR A 311 15.07 7.92 14.52
C TYR A 311 15.38 6.48 14.88
N TRP A 312 16.66 6.16 14.94
CA TRP A 312 17.09 4.88 15.46
C TRP A 312 17.08 4.90 16.98
N CYS A 313 16.58 3.81 17.55
CA CYS A 313 16.54 3.55 18.97
C CYS A 313 17.35 2.30 19.29
N TYR A 314 17.87 2.25 20.50
CA TYR A 314 18.55 1.11 21.08
C TYR A 314 17.98 0.82 22.45
N ASN A 315 17.39 -0.36 22.64
CA ASN A 315 16.80 -0.82 23.90
C ASN A 315 15.85 0.19 24.59
N GLY A 316 15.11 0.98 23.83
CA GLY A 316 14.15 1.96 24.37
C GLY A 316 14.62 3.40 24.36
N ASP A 317 15.90 3.66 24.16
CA ASP A 317 16.46 5.01 24.11
C ASP A 317 16.81 5.43 22.69
N TYR A 318 16.69 6.72 22.38
CA TYR A 318 17.17 7.26 21.11
C TYR A 318 18.68 7.13 20.98
N LEU A 319 19.12 6.63 19.83
CA LEU A 319 20.53 6.51 19.52
C LEU A 319 21.13 7.89 19.21
N LEU A 320 22.28 8.19 19.82
CA LEU A 320 23.05 9.40 19.57
C LEU A 320 24.28 9.10 18.71
N ASP A 321 24.62 10.01 17.83
CA ASP A 321 25.90 9.99 17.12
C ASP A 321 27.07 10.44 18.00
N LEU A 322 28.27 10.47 17.45
CA LEU A 322 29.49 10.88 18.17
C LEU A 322 29.45 12.33 18.67
N ASN A 323 28.57 13.16 18.12
CA ASN A 323 28.39 14.58 18.48
C ASN A 323 27.21 14.76 19.47
N GLY A 324 26.54 13.70 19.87
CA GLY A 324 25.35 13.71 20.71
C GLY A 324 24.05 14.07 19.97
N ALA A 325 24.04 14.06 18.65
CA ALA A 325 22.84 14.27 17.85
C ALA A 325 22.08 12.97 17.66
N LEU A 326 20.74 13.06 17.58
CA LEU A 326 19.87 11.92 17.33
C LEU A 326 20.14 11.32 15.94
N VAL A 327 20.30 10.01 15.86
CA VAL A 327 20.56 9.29 14.61
C VAL A 327 19.26 9.12 13.83
N ARG A 328 19.05 9.96 12.81
CA ARG A 328 17.90 9.85 11.89
C ARG A 328 18.04 8.68 10.94
N ASP A 329 16.92 7.98 10.72
CA ASP A 329 16.84 6.98 9.66
C ASP A 329 16.26 7.55 8.35
N THR A 330 15.38 8.53 8.46
CA THR A 330 14.72 9.15 7.30
C THR A 330 14.87 10.65 7.33
N GLU A 331 14.92 11.27 6.17
CA GLU A 331 14.78 12.71 6.02
C GLU A 331 13.47 13.19 6.70
N PRO A 332 13.40 14.44 7.16
CA PRO A 332 12.15 15.04 7.62
C PRO A 332 11.03 14.77 6.65
N MET A 333 9.87 14.40 7.17
CA MET A 333 8.74 14.07 6.33
C MET A 333 8.28 15.30 5.56
N TRP A 334 8.05 15.12 4.25
CA TRP A 334 7.64 16.20 3.37
C TRP A 334 6.36 16.88 3.85
N GLY A 335 6.34 18.19 3.82
CA GLY A 335 5.22 19.00 4.23
C GLY A 335 5.32 19.55 5.66
N PHE A 336 6.39 19.28 6.39
CA PHE A 336 6.69 20.05 7.58
C PHE A 336 7.31 21.40 7.14
N PRO A 337 6.78 22.56 7.55
CA PRO A 337 7.53 23.79 7.46
C PRO A 337 8.83 23.59 8.25
N GLU A 338 9.94 23.96 7.64
CA GLU A 338 11.17 24.15 8.41
C GLU A 338 10.84 25.07 9.57
N ALA A 339 11.20 24.66 10.78
CA ALA A 339 10.95 25.41 11.99
C ALA A 339 11.71 26.73 11.96
#